data_33feb6a49dbd910d263ba8b4cfbcd246
#
_entry.id   33feb6a49dbd910d263ba8b4cfbcd246
#
_cell.length_a   1.000
_cell.length_b   1.000
_cell.length_c   1.000
_cell.angle_alpha   90.00
_cell.angle_beta   90.00
_cell.angle_gamma   90.00
#
_symmetry.space_group_name_H-M   'P 1'
#
loop_
_entity.id
_entity.type
_entity.pdbx_description
1 polymer ?
#
loop_
_entity_poly.entity_id
_entity_poly.type
_entity_poly.pdbx_seq_one_letter_code
_entity_poly.pdbx_strand_id
1 'polypeptide(L)'
;MTAGQNIRFGLRYPRGRGTTEERISEAVKLLGLEKLLDHKPAQLSGGEQQRVAIARALVLNPKILLLDEPLSALDWERRQEIMPWISRIRDEQHLPMLYVTHSADEMARLADNVVLMERGRIKAQGSAQDILSRFKTQAEVGEARESILEGQTAERDEKYGLVRVALSDSDASLWIPDSGLSLGSRIRIGLFERDISLALTPHTDTSIQNVIPVVVKSVDRKPGDAQVGVLLSVGSQQLAARITARSCDHLGIAPGCRLWAQIKSVVIKS
;
A
#
# COMPACT_ATOMS: atom_id res chain seq x y z
N MET A 1 5.45 32.51 5.11
CA MET A 1 4.58 32.15 6.26
C MET A 1 5.16 30.90 6.90
N THR A 2 5.16 30.80 8.23
CA THR A 2 5.48 29.55 8.95
C THR A 2 4.28 28.60 8.94
N ALA A 3 4.48 27.35 9.41
CA ALA A 3 3.39 26.38 9.56
C ALA A 3 2.24 26.91 10.41
N GLY A 4 2.55 27.49 11.57
CA GLY A 4 1.56 28.13 12.45
C GLY A 4 0.80 29.28 11.79
N GLN A 5 1.48 30.10 11.00
CA GLN A 5 0.82 31.15 10.22
C GLN A 5 -0.07 30.62 9.12
N ASN A 6 0.32 29.49 8.47
CA ASN A 6 -0.51 28.81 7.49
C ASN A 6 -1.80 28.26 8.10
N ILE A 7 -1.70 27.61 9.26
CA ILE A 7 -2.87 27.09 9.98
C ILE A 7 -3.82 28.23 10.36
N ARG A 8 -3.28 29.33 10.93
CA ARG A 8 -4.06 30.53 11.30
C ARG A 8 -4.70 31.25 10.11
N PHE A 9 -4.13 31.11 8.91
CA PHE A 9 -4.66 31.75 7.71
C PHE A 9 -6.10 31.32 7.39
N GLY A 10 -6.47 30.06 7.68
CA GLY A 10 -7.83 29.56 7.55
C GLY A 10 -8.86 30.34 8.39
N LEU A 11 -8.43 30.96 9.47
CA LEU A 11 -9.30 31.65 10.43
C LEU A 11 -9.61 33.11 10.08
N ARG A 12 -9.15 33.63 8.94
CA ARG A 12 -9.54 34.98 8.45
C ARG A 12 -11.06 35.08 8.21
N TYR A 13 -11.75 33.96 8.10
CA TYR A 13 -13.19 33.85 7.94
C TYR A 13 -13.77 32.81 8.92
N PRO A 14 -13.80 33.11 10.23
CA PRO A 14 -14.20 32.11 11.23
C PRO A 14 -15.66 31.71 11.05
N ARG A 15 -15.90 30.41 10.95
CA ARG A 15 -17.22 29.78 10.98
C ARG A 15 -17.24 28.73 12.09
N GLY A 16 -18.23 28.76 12.99
CA GLY A 16 -18.46 27.70 13.97
C GLY A 16 -18.29 28.09 15.44
N ARG A 17 -18.56 27.13 16.35
CA ARG A 17 -18.48 27.29 17.82
C ARG A 17 -17.04 27.08 18.32
N GLY A 18 -16.71 27.66 19.47
CA GLY A 18 -15.41 27.59 20.14
C GLY A 18 -14.49 28.76 19.80
N THR A 19 -13.50 29.00 20.66
CA THR A 19 -12.52 30.04 20.42
C THR A 19 -11.55 29.64 19.31
N THR A 20 -11.00 30.63 18.63
CA THR A 20 -10.01 30.42 17.55
C THR A 20 -8.78 29.65 18.03
N GLU A 21 -8.31 29.94 19.24
CA GLU A 21 -7.11 29.33 19.81
C GLU A 21 -7.34 27.88 20.24
N GLU A 22 -8.52 27.55 20.77
CA GLU A 22 -8.86 26.15 21.09
C GLU A 22 -8.82 25.28 19.84
N ARG A 23 -9.45 25.69 18.74
CA ARG A 23 -9.46 24.95 17.47
C ARG A 23 -8.06 24.77 16.87
N ILE A 24 -7.20 25.79 16.98
CA ILE A 24 -5.80 25.66 16.56
C ILE A 24 -5.09 24.62 17.43
N SER A 25 -5.24 24.72 18.76
CA SER A 25 -4.59 23.81 19.69
C SER A 25 -5.01 22.36 19.45
N GLU A 26 -6.30 22.12 19.24
CA GLU A 26 -6.84 20.78 18.93
C GLU A 26 -6.28 20.23 17.61
N ALA A 27 -6.32 21.02 16.53
CA ALA A 27 -5.81 20.57 15.23
C ALA A 27 -4.30 20.33 15.25
N VAL A 28 -3.53 21.17 15.94
CA VAL A 28 -2.08 21.03 16.11
C VAL A 28 -1.75 19.77 16.88
N LYS A 29 -2.43 19.51 18.01
CA LYS A 29 -2.24 18.32 18.84
C LYS A 29 -2.68 17.06 18.10
N LEU A 30 -3.85 17.10 17.43
CA LEU A 30 -4.37 15.97 16.66
C LEU A 30 -3.38 15.50 15.59
N LEU A 31 -2.66 16.43 14.96
CA LEU A 31 -1.76 16.15 13.84
C LEU A 31 -0.26 16.17 14.22
N GLY A 32 0.07 16.30 15.52
CA GLY A 32 1.43 16.28 16.03
C GLY A 32 2.33 17.37 15.45
N LEU A 33 1.82 18.61 15.39
CA LEU A 33 2.50 19.75 14.75
C LEU A 33 3.14 20.73 15.75
N GLU A 34 3.10 20.44 17.06
CA GLU A 34 3.53 21.37 18.12
C GLU A 34 4.95 21.90 17.92
N LYS A 35 5.86 21.02 17.50
CA LYS A 35 7.28 21.36 17.30
C LYS A 35 7.58 22.02 15.95
N LEU A 36 6.59 22.06 15.06
CA LEU A 36 6.76 22.50 13.67
C LEU A 36 6.17 23.88 13.37
N LEU A 37 5.50 24.51 14.34
CA LEU A 37 4.74 25.75 14.12
C LEU A 37 5.59 26.91 13.60
N ASP A 38 6.86 26.99 14.00
CA ASP A 38 7.78 28.05 13.60
C ASP A 38 8.57 27.75 12.32
N HIS A 39 8.46 26.51 11.79
CA HIS A 39 9.13 26.10 10.56
C HIS A 39 8.45 26.69 9.32
N LYS A 40 9.25 27.05 8.33
CA LYS A 40 8.77 27.42 6.99
C LYS A 40 8.50 26.16 6.15
N PRO A 41 7.60 26.21 5.14
CA PRO A 41 7.30 25.03 4.30
C PRO A 41 8.54 24.34 3.71
N ALA A 42 9.56 25.11 3.32
CA ALA A 42 10.81 24.55 2.78
C ALA A 42 11.65 23.75 3.82
N GLN A 43 11.33 23.85 5.10
CA GLN A 43 11.99 23.14 6.20
C GLN A 43 11.20 21.89 6.64
N LEU A 44 10.02 21.67 6.05
CA LEU A 44 9.11 20.58 6.36
C LEU A 44 9.24 19.48 5.31
N SER A 45 9.19 18.23 5.75
CA SER A 45 9.00 17.09 4.86
C SER A 45 7.64 17.17 4.14
N GLY A 46 7.47 16.43 3.04
CA GLY A 46 6.20 16.39 2.30
C GLY A 46 5.03 15.97 3.20
N GLY A 47 5.26 15.02 4.10
CA GLY A 47 4.26 14.56 5.07
C GLY A 47 3.89 15.62 6.11
N GLU A 48 4.84 16.36 6.59
CA GLU A 48 4.59 17.48 7.52
C GLU A 48 3.85 18.63 6.84
N GLN A 49 4.19 18.94 5.58
CA GLN A 49 3.45 19.92 4.79
C GLN A 49 1.99 19.51 4.61
N GLN A 50 1.75 18.23 4.34
CA GLN A 50 0.39 17.68 4.19
C GLN A 50 -0.39 17.79 5.51
N ARG A 51 0.20 17.43 6.65
CA ARG A 51 -0.43 17.59 7.96
C ARG A 51 -0.76 19.07 8.26
N VAL A 52 0.10 20.00 7.90
CA VAL A 52 -0.17 21.45 8.02
C VAL A 52 -1.35 21.88 7.14
N ALA A 53 -1.46 21.34 5.91
CA ALA A 53 -2.57 21.63 5.02
C ALA A 53 -3.91 21.09 5.57
N ILE A 54 -3.91 19.88 6.13
CA ILE A 54 -5.07 19.29 6.80
C ILE A 54 -5.45 20.12 8.05
N ALA A 55 -4.48 20.48 8.91
CA ALA A 55 -4.72 21.32 10.07
C ALA A 55 -5.40 22.65 9.68
N ARG A 56 -4.92 23.29 8.61
CA ARG A 56 -5.53 24.53 8.08
C ARG A 56 -6.99 24.34 7.68
N ALA A 57 -7.38 23.16 7.17
CA ALA A 57 -8.76 22.85 6.84
C ALA A 57 -9.60 22.59 8.11
N LEU A 58 -9.05 21.86 9.08
CA LEU A 58 -9.75 21.48 10.32
C LEU A 58 -10.06 22.67 11.23
N VAL A 59 -9.19 23.69 11.31
CA VAL A 59 -9.43 24.89 12.15
C VAL A 59 -10.66 25.70 11.71
N LEU A 60 -11.15 25.48 10.48
CA LEU A 60 -12.40 26.09 9.99
C LEU A 60 -13.64 25.44 10.59
N ASN A 61 -13.48 24.36 11.36
CA ASN A 61 -14.57 23.54 11.88
C ASN A 61 -15.55 23.12 10.76
N PRO A 62 -15.09 22.42 9.72
CA PRO A 62 -15.90 22.05 8.58
C PRO A 62 -16.95 20.99 8.99
N LYS A 63 -18.10 20.98 8.29
CA LYS A 63 -19.09 19.91 8.44
C LYS A 63 -18.75 18.65 7.65
N ILE A 64 -17.88 18.76 6.67
CA ILE A 64 -17.34 17.68 5.85
C ILE A 64 -15.93 18.04 5.41
N LEU A 65 -15.04 17.06 5.39
CA LEU A 65 -13.66 17.21 4.91
C LEU A 65 -13.55 16.58 3.52
N LEU A 66 -13.08 17.38 2.55
CA LEU A 66 -12.84 16.91 1.18
C LEU A 66 -11.34 16.75 0.98
N LEU A 67 -10.90 15.54 0.65
CA LEU A 67 -9.51 15.19 0.40
C LEU A 67 -9.40 14.58 -0.99
N ASP A 68 -8.74 15.29 -1.89
CA ASP A 68 -8.54 14.87 -3.28
C ASP A 68 -7.09 14.43 -3.46
N GLU A 69 -6.89 13.12 -3.61
CA GLU A 69 -5.59 12.45 -3.72
C GLU A 69 -4.53 12.98 -2.74
N PRO A 70 -4.83 13.08 -1.42
CA PRO A 70 -4.00 13.83 -0.49
C PRO A 70 -2.61 13.23 -0.29
N LEU A 71 -2.40 11.96 -0.63
CA LEU A 71 -1.14 11.25 -0.42
C LEU A 71 -0.42 10.88 -1.74
N SER A 72 -0.95 11.30 -2.90
CA SER A 72 -0.43 10.90 -4.23
C SER A 72 1.03 11.34 -4.48
N ALA A 73 1.42 12.52 -3.95
CA ALA A 73 2.77 13.06 -4.11
C ALA A 73 3.80 12.48 -3.13
N LEU A 74 3.41 11.55 -2.25
CA LEU A 74 4.27 10.97 -1.23
C LEU A 74 4.73 9.57 -1.61
N ASP A 75 5.97 9.24 -1.24
CA ASP A 75 6.48 7.88 -1.26
C ASP A 75 5.74 7.00 -0.25
N TRP A 76 5.93 5.68 -0.34
CA TRP A 76 5.22 4.71 0.48
C TRP A 76 5.47 4.91 1.98
N GLU A 77 6.71 5.19 2.40
CA GLU A 77 7.07 5.37 3.81
C GLU A 77 6.35 6.58 4.42
N ARG A 78 6.36 7.71 3.72
CA ARG A 78 5.67 8.93 4.16
C ARG A 78 4.15 8.79 4.17
N ARG A 79 3.57 8.00 3.24
CA ARG A 79 2.14 7.65 3.30
C ARG A 79 1.80 6.91 4.59
N GLN A 80 2.63 5.92 4.99
CA GLN A 80 2.42 5.17 6.22
C GLN A 80 2.50 6.05 7.48
N GLU A 81 3.32 7.11 7.47
CA GLU A 81 3.39 8.07 8.58
C GLU A 81 2.12 8.93 8.71
N ILE A 82 1.45 9.25 7.59
CA ILE A 82 0.28 10.15 7.60
C ILE A 82 -1.04 9.40 7.81
N MET A 83 -1.15 8.18 7.32
CA MET A 83 -2.39 7.38 7.41
C MET A 83 -2.98 7.32 8.82
N PRO A 84 -2.20 7.09 9.91
CA PRO A 84 -2.73 7.12 11.27
C PRO A 84 -3.36 8.47 11.66
N TRP A 85 -2.81 9.58 11.16
CA TRP A 85 -3.37 10.91 11.46
C TRP A 85 -4.72 11.13 10.78
N ILE A 86 -4.89 10.65 9.54
CA ILE A 86 -6.18 10.71 8.83
C ILE A 86 -7.21 9.81 9.53
N SER A 87 -6.81 8.60 9.93
CA SER A 87 -7.68 7.70 10.71
C SER A 87 -8.14 8.35 12.02
N ARG A 88 -7.24 9.02 12.74
CA ARG A 88 -7.58 9.74 13.98
C ARG A 88 -8.60 10.86 13.74
N ILE A 89 -8.50 11.60 12.64
CA ILE A 89 -9.50 12.63 12.30
C ILE A 89 -10.88 11.98 12.16
N ARG A 90 -10.98 10.84 11.45
CA ARG A 90 -12.23 10.10 11.29
C ARG A 90 -12.77 9.64 12.65
N ASP A 91 -11.93 9.01 13.46
CA ASP A 91 -12.35 8.29 14.68
C ASP A 91 -12.59 9.25 15.86
N GLU A 92 -11.75 10.28 16.03
CA GLU A 92 -11.83 11.21 17.17
C GLU A 92 -12.75 12.41 16.89
N GLN A 93 -12.79 12.91 15.65
CA GLN A 93 -13.61 14.09 15.31
C GLN A 93 -15.00 13.71 14.76
N HIS A 94 -15.23 12.44 14.43
CA HIS A 94 -16.46 11.97 13.78
C HIS A 94 -16.87 12.84 12.58
N LEU A 95 -15.88 13.39 11.89
CA LEU A 95 -16.07 14.31 10.77
C LEU A 95 -16.30 13.51 9.49
N PRO A 96 -17.44 13.65 8.82
CA PRO A 96 -17.65 13.05 7.52
C PRO A 96 -16.55 13.45 6.55
N MET A 97 -15.98 12.46 5.85
CA MET A 97 -14.92 12.69 4.87
C MET A 97 -15.32 12.18 3.50
N LEU A 98 -15.08 12.97 2.48
CA LEU A 98 -15.06 12.51 1.09
C LEU A 98 -13.59 12.44 0.66
N TYR A 99 -13.11 11.20 0.46
CA TYR A 99 -11.73 10.91 0.17
C TYR A 99 -11.60 10.35 -1.24
N VAL A 100 -10.93 11.07 -2.12
CA VAL A 100 -10.64 10.61 -3.49
C VAL A 100 -9.26 9.99 -3.51
N THR A 101 -9.16 8.75 -3.97
CA THR A 101 -7.91 8.02 -4.11
C THR A 101 -8.01 6.95 -5.18
N HIS A 102 -6.88 6.55 -5.72
CA HIS A 102 -6.71 5.36 -6.56
C HIS A 102 -6.02 4.21 -5.80
N SER A 103 -5.71 4.38 -4.51
CA SER A 103 -5.00 3.42 -3.67
C SER A 103 -5.96 2.47 -2.97
N ALA A 104 -5.84 1.16 -3.25
CA ALA A 104 -6.62 0.12 -2.58
C ALA A 104 -6.30 0.02 -1.08
N ASP A 105 -5.04 0.30 -0.68
CA ASP A 105 -4.61 0.30 0.72
C ASP A 105 -5.27 1.45 1.50
N GLU A 106 -5.32 2.65 0.93
CA GLU A 106 -6.00 3.80 1.52
C GLU A 106 -7.51 3.53 1.67
N MET A 107 -8.15 2.99 0.62
CA MET A 107 -9.56 2.57 0.68
C MET A 107 -9.82 1.55 1.79
N ALA A 108 -8.98 0.53 1.90
CA ALA A 108 -9.13 -0.54 2.89
C ALA A 108 -9.02 -0.04 4.33
N ARG A 109 -8.22 1.00 4.57
CA ARG A 109 -7.96 1.55 5.91
C ARG A 109 -8.93 2.64 6.31
N LEU A 110 -9.37 3.46 5.36
CA LEU A 110 -10.10 4.69 5.66
C LEU A 110 -11.59 4.63 5.31
N ALA A 111 -11.98 3.85 4.30
CA ALA A 111 -13.31 3.95 3.76
C ALA A 111 -14.31 2.99 4.44
N ASP A 112 -15.47 3.51 4.84
CA ASP A 112 -16.65 2.71 5.19
C ASP A 112 -17.40 2.31 3.92
N ASN A 113 -17.58 3.28 3.01
CA ASN A 113 -18.24 3.11 1.71
C ASN A 113 -17.36 3.61 0.58
N VAL A 114 -17.42 2.93 -0.55
CA VAL A 114 -16.65 3.24 -1.76
C VAL A 114 -17.58 3.47 -2.93
N VAL A 115 -17.30 4.52 -3.70
CA VAL A 115 -17.91 4.77 -5.01
C VAL A 115 -16.81 4.65 -6.06
N LEU A 116 -16.85 3.57 -6.84
CA LEU A 116 -15.90 3.37 -7.93
C LEU A 116 -16.36 4.11 -9.18
N MET A 117 -15.50 4.98 -9.69
CA MET A 117 -15.79 5.78 -10.89
C MET A 117 -14.90 5.36 -12.07
N GLU A 118 -15.51 5.30 -13.25
CA GLU A 118 -14.81 5.07 -14.51
C GLU A 118 -15.36 6.01 -15.57
N ARG A 119 -14.45 6.79 -16.21
CA ARG A 119 -14.81 7.74 -17.29
C ARG A 119 -15.96 8.69 -16.91
N GLY A 120 -15.95 9.19 -15.67
CA GLY A 120 -16.97 10.11 -15.15
C GLY A 120 -18.32 9.48 -14.80
N ARG A 121 -18.42 8.14 -14.76
CA ARG A 121 -19.64 7.40 -14.39
C ARG A 121 -19.39 6.50 -13.20
N ILE A 122 -20.40 6.27 -12.38
CA ILE A 122 -20.35 5.31 -11.28
C ILE A 122 -20.37 3.91 -11.88
N LYS A 123 -19.31 3.12 -11.64
CA LYS A 123 -19.18 1.72 -12.05
C LYS A 123 -19.76 0.79 -10.98
N ALA A 124 -19.47 1.09 -9.71
CA ALA A 124 -19.99 0.35 -8.56
C ALA A 124 -20.00 1.24 -7.32
N GLN A 125 -20.83 0.88 -6.33
CA GLN A 125 -20.84 1.48 -5.00
C GLN A 125 -21.21 0.43 -3.96
N GLY A 126 -20.69 0.56 -2.75
CA GLY A 126 -20.97 -0.35 -1.65
C GLY A 126 -19.97 -0.21 -0.51
N SER A 127 -19.98 -1.15 0.44
CA SER A 127 -18.98 -1.19 1.50
C SER A 127 -17.58 -1.35 0.92
N ALA A 128 -16.57 -0.82 1.63
CA ALA A 128 -15.18 -0.99 1.22
C ALA A 128 -14.82 -2.48 1.06
N GLN A 129 -15.32 -3.34 1.95
CA GLN A 129 -15.10 -4.78 1.89
C GLN A 129 -15.67 -5.40 0.61
N ASP A 130 -16.91 -5.07 0.24
CA ASP A 130 -17.55 -5.59 -0.97
C ASP A 130 -16.85 -5.13 -2.25
N ILE A 131 -16.54 -3.84 -2.32
CA ILE A 131 -15.87 -3.27 -3.49
C ILE A 131 -14.46 -3.84 -3.63
N LEU A 132 -13.66 -3.85 -2.58
CA LEU A 132 -12.30 -4.39 -2.61
C LEU A 132 -12.28 -5.90 -2.92
N SER A 133 -13.25 -6.68 -2.41
CA SER A 133 -13.32 -8.11 -2.73
C SER A 133 -13.64 -8.36 -4.20
N ARG A 134 -14.56 -7.59 -4.79
CA ARG A 134 -14.95 -7.69 -6.20
C ARG A 134 -13.85 -7.21 -7.14
N PHE A 135 -13.12 -6.15 -6.77
CA PHE A 135 -12.09 -5.52 -7.60
C PHE A 135 -10.68 -6.01 -7.33
N LYS A 136 -10.42 -6.73 -6.23
CA LYS A 136 -9.17 -7.50 -6.05
C LYS A 136 -8.96 -8.57 -7.15
N THR A 137 -10.03 -8.97 -7.83
CA THR A 137 -9.97 -9.89 -8.97
C THR A 137 -9.80 -9.19 -10.33
N GLN A 138 -9.95 -7.87 -10.39
CA GLN A 138 -9.76 -7.10 -11.63
C GLN A 138 -8.61 -6.10 -11.43
N ALA A 139 -7.54 -6.29 -12.18
CA ALA A 139 -6.33 -5.45 -12.22
C ALA A 139 -6.57 -4.00 -12.71
N GLU A 140 -7.69 -3.38 -12.32
CA GLU A 140 -8.14 -2.07 -12.81
C GLU A 140 -7.91 -0.92 -11.83
N VAL A 141 -7.43 -1.20 -10.62
CA VAL A 141 -6.93 -0.17 -9.71
C VAL A 141 -5.43 -0.20 -9.83
N GLY A 142 -4.80 0.81 -10.40
CA GLY A 142 -3.40 0.89 -10.83
C GLY A 142 -2.29 0.53 -9.82
N GLU A 143 -2.60 -0.25 -8.80
CA GLU A 143 -1.65 -0.85 -7.86
C GLU A 143 -1.40 -2.31 -8.24
N ALA A 144 -0.12 -2.70 -8.19
CA ALA A 144 0.31 -4.06 -8.47
C ALA A 144 -0.44 -5.04 -7.55
N ARG A 145 -1.00 -6.11 -8.14
CA ARG A 145 -1.69 -7.17 -7.41
C ARG A 145 -0.75 -7.75 -6.35
N GLU A 146 -1.20 -7.75 -5.09
CA GLU A 146 -0.47 -8.37 -3.99
C GLU A 146 -0.96 -9.80 -3.78
N SER A 147 -0.02 -10.72 -3.68
CA SER A 147 -0.25 -12.11 -3.27
C SER A 147 0.23 -12.28 -1.83
N ILE A 148 -0.47 -13.09 -1.06
CA ILE A 148 -0.07 -13.40 0.31
C ILE A 148 0.31 -14.87 0.38
N LEU A 149 1.54 -15.14 0.81
CA LEU A 149 2.02 -16.48 1.13
C LEU A 149 2.12 -16.64 2.64
N GLU A 150 1.78 -17.82 3.13
CA GLU A 150 1.92 -18.21 4.53
C GLU A 150 3.13 -19.11 4.70
N GLY A 151 3.84 -18.92 5.81
CA GLY A 151 5.00 -19.72 6.14
C GLY A 151 5.36 -19.65 7.61
N GLN A 152 6.46 -20.32 7.96
CA GLN A 152 6.98 -20.37 9.31
C GLN A 152 8.47 -20.01 9.30
N THR A 153 8.89 -19.19 10.26
CA THR A 153 10.30 -18.84 10.45
C THR A 153 11.09 -20.07 10.85
N ALA A 154 12.13 -20.42 10.09
CA ALA A 154 12.85 -21.69 10.26
C ALA A 154 14.31 -21.51 10.69
N GLU A 155 14.99 -20.49 10.19
CA GLU A 155 16.43 -20.29 10.38
C GLU A 155 16.76 -18.80 10.38
N ARG A 156 17.75 -18.39 11.15
CA ARG A 156 18.23 -17.01 11.20
C ARG A 156 19.67 -16.93 10.71
N ASP A 157 19.92 -15.99 9.81
CA ASP A 157 21.27 -15.60 9.41
C ASP A 157 21.64 -14.30 10.12
N GLU A 158 22.31 -14.42 11.26
CA GLU A 158 22.71 -13.26 12.07
C GLU A 158 23.72 -12.37 11.36
N LYS A 159 24.55 -12.95 10.47
CA LYS A 159 25.57 -12.21 9.73
C LYS A 159 24.97 -11.18 8.78
N TYR A 160 23.85 -11.53 8.13
CA TYR A 160 23.20 -10.68 7.15
C TYR A 160 21.87 -10.07 7.64
N GLY A 161 21.46 -10.36 8.89
CA GLY A 161 20.20 -9.86 9.44
C GLY A 161 18.98 -10.38 8.71
N LEU A 162 19.01 -11.66 8.30
CA LEU A 162 17.93 -12.29 7.54
C LEU A 162 17.33 -13.46 8.34
N VAL A 163 16.07 -13.74 8.08
CA VAL A 163 15.38 -14.94 8.55
C VAL A 163 14.80 -15.72 7.38
N ARG A 164 15.02 -17.04 7.37
CA ARG A 164 14.46 -17.95 6.38
C ARG A 164 13.06 -18.36 6.80
N VAL A 165 12.10 -18.22 5.89
CA VAL A 165 10.72 -18.63 6.05
C VAL A 165 10.45 -19.82 5.16
N ALA A 166 10.14 -20.96 5.75
CA ALA A 166 9.65 -22.13 5.04
C ALA A 166 8.16 -21.87 4.66
N LEU A 167 7.85 -21.95 3.39
CA LEU A 167 6.47 -21.75 2.91
C LEU A 167 5.61 -22.98 3.24
N SER A 168 4.38 -22.73 3.69
CA SER A 168 3.44 -23.80 4.00
C SER A 168 3.13 -24.64 2.76
N ASP A 169 3.00 -25.96 2.94
CA ASP A 169 2.66 -26.94 1.90
C ASP A 169 3.61 -26.96 0.69
N SER A 170 4.89 -26.60 0.91
CA SER A 170 5.90 -26.62 -0.15
C SER A 170 7.31 -26.77 0.44
N ASP A 171 8.25 -27.23 -0.37
CA ASP A 171 9.69 -27.27 -0.02
C ASP A 171 10.37 -25.91 -0.28
N ALA A 172 9.64 -24.91 -0.74
CA ALA A 172 10.17 -23.60 -1.04
C ALA A 172 10.36 -22.76 0.24
N SER A 173 11.35 -21.88 0.23
CA SER A 173 11.59 -20.94 1.32
C SER A 173 12.01 -19.57 0.78
N LEU A 174 11.79 -18.55 1.60
CA LEU A 174 12.18 -17.17 1.30
C LEU A 174 13.06 -16.61 2.42
N TRP A 175 14.09 -15.88 2.03
CA TRP A 175 14.87 -15.06 2.94
C TRP A 175 14.24 -13.66 3.02
N ILE A 176 13.95 -13.19 4.23
CA ILE A 176 13.35 -11.88 4.49
C ILE A 176 14.19 -11.14 5.55
N PRO A 177 14.13 -9.80 5.62
CA PRO A 177 14.76 -9.05 6.70
C PRO A 177 14.28 -9.53 8.07
N ASP A 178 15.21 -9.71 9.02
CA ASP A 178 14.86 -10.12 10.38
C ASP A 178 14.24 -8.93 11.13
N SER A 179 12.98 -9.05 11.50
CA SER A 179 12.23 -8.08 12.30
C SER A 179 12.11 -8.48 13.78
N GLY A 180 12.98 -9.40 14.25
CA GLY A 180 12.97 -9.88 15.65
C GLY A 180 11.92 -10.97 15.93
N LEU A 181 11.38 -11.61 14.89
CA LEU A 181 10.42 -12.70 15.04
C LEU A 181 11.07 -13.93 15.67
N SER A 182 10.37 -14.60 16.57
CA SER A 182 10.84 -15.88 17.12
C SER A 182 10.87 -16.96 16.06
N LEU A 183 11.86 -17.87 16.09
CA LEU A 183 11.86 -19.05 15.23
C LEU A 183 10.63 -19.92 15.53
N GLY A 184 10.04 -20.51 14.49
CA GLY A 184 8.80 -21.26 14.58
C GLY A 184 7.53 -20.41 14.50
N SER A 185 7.64 -19.09 14.41
CA SER A 185 6.46 -18.21 14.27
C SER A 185 5.82 -18.34 12.88
N ARG A 186 4.50 -18.42 12.85
CA ARG A 186 3.75 -18.31 11.60
C ARG A 186 3.72 -16.85 11.15
N ILE A 187 3.97 -16.61 9.87
CA ILE A 187 3.95 -15.28 9.28
C ILE A 187 3.25 -15.30 7.93
N ARG A 188 2.78 -14.12 7.53
CA ARG A 188 2.25 -13.85 6.20
C ARG A 188 3.22 -12.93 5.46
N ILE A 189 3.50 -13.28 4.21
CA ILE A 189 4.41 -12.56 3.34
C ILE A 189 3.61 -12.01 2.16
N GLY A 190 3.61 -10.69 2.02
CA GLY A 190 3.04 -9.99 0.87
C GLY A 190 4.05 -9.90 -0.28
N LEU A 191 3.62 -10.24 -1.49
CA LEU A 191 4.40 -10.20 -2.72
C LEU A 191 3.64 -9.42 -3.78
N PHE A 192 4.24 -8.36 -4.32
CA PHE A 192 3.63 -7.64 -5.43
C PHE A 192 4.00 -8.28 -6.77
N GLU A 193 3.02 -8.44 -7.66
CA GLU A 193 3.21 -9.05 -8.99
C GLU A 193 4.32 -8.40 -9.82
N ARG A 194 4.59 -7.10 -9.61
CA ARG A 194 5.65 -6.34 -10.28
C ARG A 194 7.05 -6.68 -9.79
N ASP A 195 7.17 -7.24 -8.57
CA ASP A 195 8.45 -7.59 -7.94
C ASP A 195 8.83 -9.05 -8.21
N ILE A 196 8.06 -9.74 -9.06
CA ILE A 196 8.28 -11.13 -9.42
C ILE A 196 8.65 -11.23 -10.90
N SER A 197 9.85 -11.74 -11.17
CA SER A 197 10.31 -12.12 -12.51
C SER A 197 10.22 -13.62 -12.68
N LEU A 198 10.09 -14.08 -13.92
CA LEU A 198 9.99 -15.51 -14.26
C LEU A 198 11.19 -15.96 -15.08
N ALA A 199 11.73 -17.13 -14.80
CA ALA A 199 12.84 -17.74 -15.52
C ALA A 199 12.60 -19.24 -15.75
N LEU A 200 13.17 -19.80 -16.84
CA LEU A 200 13.09 -21.24 -17.14
C LEU A 200 14.01 -22.07 -16.24
N THR A 201 15.12 -21.45 -15.79
CA THR A 201 16.12 -22.10 -14.92
C THR A 201 16.42 -21.22 -13.72
N PRO A 202 16.84 -21.78 -12.58
CA PRO A 202 17.29 -20.98 -11.44
C PRO A 202 18.60 -20.29 -11.76
N HIS A 203 18.64 -18.97 -11.68
CA HIS A 203 19.85 -18.18 -11.82
C HIS A 203 20.45 -17.91 -10.44
N THR A 204 21.76 -18.12 -10.31
CA THR A 204 22.52 -17.89 -9.05
C THR A 204 23.47 -16.69 -9.15
N ASP A 205 23.64 -16.13 -10.34
CA ASP A 205 24.49 -14.99 -10.69
C ASP A 205 23.73 -13.65 -10.66
N THR A 206 22.80 -13.51 -9.77
CA THR A 206 21.91 -12.36 -9.62
C THR A 206 21.86 -11.89 -8.17
N SER A 207 21.52 -10.62 -7.95
CA SER A 207 21.25 -10.07 -6.61
C SER A 207 19.91 -10.54 -6.01
N ILE A 208 19.08 -11.25 -6.78
CA ILE A 208 17.81 -11.80 -6.31
C ILE A 208 18.07 -13.15 -5.66
N GLN A 209 17.99 -13.20 -4.34
CA GLN A 209 18.24 -14.43 -3.56
C GLN A 209 17.00 -15.34 -3.47
N ASN A 210 15.82 -14.76 -3.52
CA ASN A 210 14.57 -15.50 -3.40
C ASN A 210 14.14 -16.04 -4.76
N VAL A 211 14.54 -17.28 -5.04
CA VAL A 211 14.24 -18.00 -6.28
C VAL A 211 13.53 -19.30 -5.93
N ILE A 212 12.25 -19.40 -6.25
CA ILE A 212 11.41 -20.55 -5.86
C ILE A 212 10.78 -21.24 -7.09
N PRO A 213 10.63 -22.58 -7.06
CA PRO A 213 9.97 -23.31 -8.13
C PRO A 213 8.46 -23.05 -8.09
N VAL A 214 7.86 -22.80 -9.25
CA VAL A 214 6.44 -22.50 -9.41
C VAL A 214 5.85 -23.21 -10.64
N VAL A 215 4.53 -23.39 -10.64
CA VAL A 215 3.78 -23.92 -11.77
C VAL A 215 2.77 -22.88 -12.25
N VAL A 216 2.71 -22.63 -13.54
CA VAL A 216 1.74 -21.72 -14.15
C VAL A 216 0.34 -22.31 -14.07
N LYS A 217 -0.60 -21.59 -13.47
CA LYS A 217 -2.03 -21.96 -13.40
C LYS A 217 -2.84 -21.33 -14.53
N SER A 218 -2.63 -20.06 -14.78
CA SER A 218 -3.30 -19.34 -15.87
C SER A 218 -2.48 -18.15 -16.33
N VAL A 219 -2.75 -17.71 -17.56
CA VAL A 219 -2.16 -16.54 -18.19
C VAL A 219 -3.31 -15.62 -18.59
N ASP A 220 -3.32 -14.42 -18.03
CA ASP A 220 -4.31 -13.40 -18.34
C ASP A 220 -3.69 -12.40 -19.34
N ARG A 221 -4.13 -12.55 -20.60
CA ARG A 221 -3.64 -11.74 -21.73
C ARG A 221 -4.82 -11.22 -22.53
N LYS A 222 -4.94 -9.91 -22.66
CA LYS A 222 -5.90 -9.28 -23.56
C LYS A 222 -5.21 -8.91 -24.88
N PRO A 223 -5.90 -8.97 -26.01
CA PRO A 223 -5.35 -8.53 -27.30
C PRO A 223 -4.88 -7.08 -27.23
N GLY A 224 -3.61 -6.83 -27.61
CA GLY A 224 -3.02 -5.48 -27.60
C GLY A 224 -2.38 -5.04 -26.29
N ASP A 225 -2.50 -5.79 -25.20
CA ASP A 225 -1.83 -5.46 -23.94
C ASP A 225 -0.32 -5.70 -24.05
N ALA A 226 0.46 -4.71 -23.61
CA ALA A 226 1.93 -4.82 -23.52
C ALA A 226 2.37 -5.71 -22.34
N GLN A 227 1.48 -5.94 -21.36
CA GLN A 227 1.76 -6.71 -20.14
C GLN A 227 0.76 -7.86 -19.99
N VAL A 228 1.22 -8.93 -19.35
CA VAL A 228 0.49 -10.17 -19.12
C VAL A 228 0.55 -10.51 -17.64
N GLY A 229 -0.59 -10.82 -17.04
CA GLY A 229 -0.70 -11.38 -15.71
C GLY A 229 -0.52 -12.90 -15.75
N VAL A 230 0.35 -13.44 -14.92
CA VAL A 230 0.60 -14.87 -14.80
C VAL A 230 0.26 -15.32 -13.39
N LEU A 231 -0.73 -16.18 -13.24
CA LEU A 231 -1.05 -16.83 -11.96
C LEU A 231 -0.22 -18.09 -11.80
N LEU A 232 0.46 -18.19 -10.69
CA LEU A 232 1.42 -19.24 -10.36
C LEU A 232 0.99 -19.96 -9.10
N SER A 233 1.39 -21.23 -8.94
CA SER A 233 1.27 -21.96 -7.68
C SER A 233 2.62 -22.37 -7.13
N VAL A 234 2.75 -22.34 -5.80
CA VAL A 234 3.82 -22.89 -5.00
C VAL A 234 3.17 -23.73 -3.90
N GLY A 235 3.31 -25.08 -3.98
CA GLY A 235 2.48 -25.96 -3.15
C GLY A 235 0.98 -25.73 -3.38
N SER A 236 0.23 -25.55 -2.29
CA SER A 236 -1.21 -25.24 -2.31
C SER A 236 -1.48 -23.73 -2.48
N GLN A 237 -0.47 -22.90 -2.35
CA GLN A 237 -0.59 -21.44 -2.35
C GLN A 237 -0.44 -20.85 -3.76
N GLN A 238 -0.89 -19.61 -3.94
CA GLN A 238 -0.88 -18.93 -5.23
C GLN A 238 -0.19 -17.57 -5.13
N LEU A 239 0.51 -17.21 -6.19
CA LEU A 239 1.09 -15.87 -6.37
C LEU A 239 0.91 -15.41 -7.81
N ALA A 240 0.90 -14.11 -8.03
CA ALA A 240 0.77 -13.50 -9.34
C ALA A 240 2.08 -12.83 -9.74
N ALA A 241 2.45 -12.93 -11.03
CA ALA A 241 3.53 -12.16 -11.63
C ALA A 241 2.99 -11.33 -12.79
N ARG A 242 3.57 -10.16 -13.02
CA ARG A 242 3.26 -9.31 -14.17
C ARG A 242 4.51 -9.15 -15.04
N ILE A 243 4.43 -9.65 -16.25
CA ILE A 243 5.54 -9.63 -17.21
C ILE A 243 5.11 -8.99 -18.54
N THR A 244 6.06 -8.64 -19.40
CA THR A 244 5.72 -8.16 -20.74
C THR A 244 5.17 -9.31 -21.60
N ALA A 245 4.26 -8.97 -22.54
CA ALA A 245 3.75 -9.93 -23.50
C ALA A 245 4.91 -10.57 -24.30
N ARG A 246 5.94 -9.78 -24.66
CA ARG A 246 7.14 -10.26 -25.32
C ARG A 246 7.90 -11.30 -24.49
N SER A 247 8.03 -11.09 -23.17
CA SER A 247 8.67 -12.08 -22.28
C SER A 247 7.85 -13.35 -22.17
N CYS A 248 6.51 -13.23 -22.09
CA CYS A 248 5.61 -14.39 -22.07
C CYS A 248 5.78 -15.26 -23.30
N ASP A 249 5.81 -14.65 -24.49
CA ASP A 249 6.00 -15.34 -25.78
C ASP A 249 7.41 -15.95 -25.87
N HIS A 250 8.45 -15.19 -25.50
CA HIS A 250 9.86 -15.65 -25.57
C HIS A 250 10.13 -16.86 -24.67
N LEU A 251 9.54 -16.86 -23.46
CA LEU A 251 9.71 -17.97 -22.52
C LEU A 251 8.70 -19.12 -22.74
N GLY A 252 7.78 -18.99 -23.72
CA GLY A 252 6.76 -20.00 -23.99
C GLY A 252 5.83 -20.27 -22.81
N ILE A 253 5.47 -19.24 -22.03
CA ILE A 253 4.69 -19.40 -20.79
C ILE A 253 3.26 -19.78 -21.11
N ALA A 254 2.85 -20.95 -20.63
CA ALA A 254 1.50 -21.50 -20.77
C ALA A 254 1.07 -22.24 -19.48
N PRO A 255 -0.21 -22.45 -19.25
CA PRO A 255 -0.68 -23.25 -18.12
C PRO A 255 0.00 -24.61 -18.07
N GLY A 256 0.45 -25.03 -16.87
CA GLY A 256 1.20 -26.27 -16.63
C GLY A 256 2.71 -26.13 -16.74
N CYS A 257 3.25 -25.06 -17.30
CA CYS A 257 4.70 -24.82 -17.34
C CYS A 257 5.28 -24.75 -15.94
N ARG A 258 6.45 -25.38 -15.74
CA ARG A 258 7.26 -25.27 -14.53
C ARG A 258 8.30 -24.18 -14.76
N LEU A 259 8.35 -23.20 -13.86
CA LEU A 259 9.21 -22.03 -13.93
C LEU A 259 9.85 -21.75 -12.57
N TRP A 260 10.75 -20.80 -12.57
CA TRP A 260 11.33 -20.23 -11.35
C TRP A 260 10.85 -18.81 -11.18
N ALA A 261 10.21 -18.52 -10.05
CA ALA A 261 9.85 -17.17 -9.65
C ALA A 261 11.03 -16.54 -8.89
N GLN A 262 11.53 -15.44 -9.41
CA GLN A 262 12.56 -14.60 -8.82
C GLN A 262 11.88 -13.42 -8.12
N ILE A 263 11.96 -13.38 -6.80
CA ILE A 263 11.23 -12.40 -5.96
C ILE A 263 12.22 -11.36 -5.46
N LYS A 264 12.06 -10.12 -5.93
CA LYS A 264 12.99 -9.02 -5.62
C LYS A 264 12.75 -8.44 -4.23
N SER A 265 11.50 -8.27 -3.83
CA SER A 265 11.13 -7.70 -2.54
C SER A 265 9.94 -8.43 -1.92
N VAL A 266 9.87 -8.38 -0.61
CA VAL A 266 8.82 -9.00 0.20
C VAL A 266 8.36 -8.02 1.27
N VAL A 267 7.08 -8.11 1.66
CA VAL A 267 6.49 -7.32 2.74
C VAL A 267 5.99 -8.27 3.82
N ILE A 268 6.42 -8.07 5.06
CA ILE A 268 5.92 -8.85 6.19
C ILE A 268 4.55 -8.28 6.57
N LYS A 269 3.53 -9.16 6.65
CA LYS A 269 2.20 -8.84 7.13
C LYS A 269 2.03 -9.44 8.52
N SER A 270 1.94 -8.61 9.50
CA SER A 270 1.68 -9.00 10.90
C SER A 270 0.19 -9.24 11.12
#